data_bee5b0f19bd95f761a80e06f399f1d88
#
_entry.id   bee5b0f19bd95f761a80e06f399f1d88
#
_cell.length_a   1.000
_cell.length_b   1.000
_cell.length_c   1.000
_cell.angle_alpha   90.00
_cell.angle_beta   90.00
_cell.angle_gamma   90.00
#
_symmetry.space_group_name_H-M   'P 1'
#
loop_
_entity.id
_entity.type
_entity.pdbx_description
1 polymer ?
#
loop_
_entity_poly.entity_id
_entity_poly.type
_entity_poly.pdbx_seq_one_letter_code
_entity_poly.pdbx_strand_id
1 'polypeptide(L)'
;QIPANMIERIEVIRGGGSALFGSNAIAGTINVITKNPIKNEAQAGVVSSLIAGKAADVVSSLNGSLISDNYTRGISFHALHRARQSYDANGDDFTEITRLRNLNVGAKLFNDFTDRHKLTGEVNMSNENRRGGNKLDEPEHLADIAESIRTQMVGGTANYEYFSPAYNHKFTAYASGERTRADN
;
A
#
# COMPACT_ATOMS: atom_id res chain seq x y z
N GLN A 1 -1.15 0.57 -2.85
CA GLN A 1 -1.02 -0.85 -3.27
C GLN A 1 0.26 -1.41 -2.66
N ILE A 2 0.16 -2.51 -1.92
CA ILE A 2 1.32 -3.25 -1.39
C ILE A 2 1.78 -4.22 -2.47
N PRO A 3 3.09 -4.31 -2.79
CA PRO A 3 3.60 -5.30 -3.72
C PRO A 3 3.27 -6.74 -3.27
N ALA A 4 2.78 -7.58 -4.17
CA ALA A 4 2.31 -8.93 -3.83
C ALA A 4 3.39 -9.82 -3.19
N ASN A 5 4.65 -9.63 -3.58
CA ASN A 5 5.80 -10.36 -3.00
C ASN A 5 6.10 -9.99 -1.54
N MET A 6 5.61 -8.83 -1.08
CA MET A 6 5.71 -8.38 0.32
C MET A 6 4.60 -8.94 1.22
N ILE A 7 3.54 -9.50 0.63
CA ILE A 7 2.41 -10.04 1.38
C ILE A 7 2.76 -11.45 1.88
N GLU A 8 2.61 -11.66 3.18
CA GLU A 8 2.70 -12.97 3.80
C GLU A 8 1.39 -13.72 3.64
N ARG A 9 0.29 -13.06 4.05
CA ARG A 9 -1.06 -13.59 3.93
C ARG A 9 -2.11 -12.48 3.95
N ILE A 10 -3.29 -12.83 3.48
CA ILE A 10 -4.47 -11.99 3.54
C ILE A 10 -5.51 -12.71 4.39
N GLU A 11 -5.98 -12.03 5.43
CA GLU A 11 -7.04 -12.53 6.31
C GLU A 11 -8.33 -11.80 5.96
N VAL A 12 -9.39 -12.57 5.68
CA VAL A 12 -10.72 -12.02 5.39
C VAL A 12 -11.64 -12.41 6.54
N ILE A 13 -12.06 -11.43 7.32
CA ILE A 13 -13.00 -11.58 8.42
C ILE A 13 -14.37 -11.12 7.93
N ARG A 14 -15.32 -12.01 7.89
CA ARG A 14 -16.71 -11.74 7.49
C ARG A 14 -17.54 -11.38 8.72
N GLY A 15 -18.35 -10.33 8.60
CA GLY A 15 -19.18 -9.83 9.71
C GLY A 15 -18.52 -8.73 10.53
N GLY A 16 -19.20 -8.27 11.57
CA GLY A 16 -18.76 -7.13 12.37
C GLY A 16 -17.43 -7.35 13.07
N GLY A 17 -16.41 -6.62 12.67
CA GLY A 17 -15.09 -6.58 13.28
C GLY A 17 -14.81 -5.29 14.08
N SER A 18 -15.85 -4.50 14.35
CA SER A 18 -15.73 -3.14 14.88
C SER A 18 -15.03 -3.07 16.24
N ALA A 19 -15.08 -4.11 17.05
CA ALA A 19 -14.39 -4.17 18.34
C ALA A 19 -12.87 -4.20 18.21
N LEU A 20 -12.34 -4.74 17.11
CA LEU A 20 -10.89 -4.86 16.88
C LEU A 20 -10.38 -3.86 15.84
N PHE A 21 -11.21 -3.50 14.85
CA PHE A 21 -10.77 -2.76 13.65
C PHE A 21 -11.49 -1.40 13.47
N GLY A 22 -12.24 -0.97 14.49
CA GLY A 22 -12.94 0.32 14.52
C GLY A 22 -14.34 0.28 13.89
N SER A 23 -15.07 1.39 14.03
CA SER A 23 -16.49 1.52 13.66
C SER A 23 -16.80 1.26 12.17
N ASN A 24 -15.84 1.40 11.29
CA ASN A 24 -16.03 1.21 9.85
C ASN A 24 -16.04 -0.28 9.42
N ALA A 25 -15.64 -1.21 10.31
CA ALA A 25 -15.57 -2.63 10.03
C ALA A 25 -16.91 -3.35 10.28
N ILE A 26 -18.01 -2.82 9.74
CA ILE A 26 -19.37 -3.35 9.96
C ILE A 26 -19.65 -4.56 9.07
N ALA A 27 -19.24 -4.50 7.80
CA ALA A 27 -19.52 -5.56 6.81
C ALA A 27 -18.42 -6.63 6.76
N GLY A 28 -17.26 -6.36 7.33
CA GLY A 28 -16.10 -7.24 7.35
C GLY A 28 -14.78 -6.48 7.28
N THR A 29 -13.69 -7.22 7.40
CA THR A 29 -12.33 -6.66 7.36
C THR A 29 -11.45 -7.52 6.48
N ILE A 30 -10.62 -6.86 5.67
CA ILE A 30 -9.52 -7.49 4.94
C ILE A 30 -8.23 -7.00 5.60
N ASN A 31 -7.53 -7.92 6.25
CA ASN A 31 -6.26 -7.64 6.90
C ASN A 31 -5.12 -8.20 6.04
N VAL A 32 -4.24 -7.31 5.57
CA VAL A 32 -3.07 -7.67 4.77
C VAL A 32 -1.85 -7.71 5.68
N ILE A 33 -1.28 -8.89 5.86
CA ILE A 33 -0.12 -9.09 6.70
C ILE A 33 1.13 -9.16 5.82
N THR A 34 2.05 -8.24 6.06
CA THR A 34 3.31 -8.16 5.33
C THR A 34 4.36 -9.08 5.96
N LYS A 35 5.23 -9.65 5.11
CA LYS A 35 6.34 -10.48 5.56
C LYS A 35 7.26 -9.73 6.51
N ASN A 36 7.78 -10.42 7.51
CA ASN A 36 8.95 -9.95 8.23
C ASN A 36 10.20 -10.27 7.42
N PRO A 37 11.16 -9.37 7.35
CA PRO A 37 12.42 -9.64 6.67
C PRO A 37 13.21 -10.73 7.43
N ILE A 38 13.74 -11.69 6.68
CA ILE A 38 14.54 -12.80 7.21
C ILE A 38 15.94 -12.85 6.62
N LYS A 39 16.25 -11.95 5.68
CA LYS A 39 17.55 -11.84 5.01
C LYS A 39 17.76 -10.42 4.48
N ASN A 40 19.02 -10.07 4.26
CA ASN A 40 19.40 -8.87 3.55
C ASN A 40 19.16 -9.06 2.06
N GLU A 41 18.25 -8.31 1.47
CA GLU A 41 17.96 -8.40 0.05
C GLU A 41 17.47 -7.08 -0.51
N ALA A 42 17.65 -6.92 -1.82
CA ALA A 42 17.03 -5.86 -2.60
C ALA A 42 16.55 -6.43 -3.93
N GLN A 43 15.37 -6.00 -4.35
CA GLN A 43 14.76 -6.42 -5.59
C GLN A 43 14.16 -5.22 -6.30
N ALA A 44 14.47 -5.09 -7.59
CA ALA A 44 13.83 -4.11 -8.46
C ALA A 44 13.13 -4.85 -9.61
N GLY A 45 12.02 -4.32 -10.07
CA GLY A 45 11.26 -4.90 -11.16
C GLY A 45 10.54 -3.83 -11.97
N VAL A 46 10.41 -4.09 -13.28
CA VAL A 46 9.60 -3.30 -14.19
C VAL A 46 8.72 -4.25 -14.98
N VAL A 47 7.42 -3.98 -14.98
CA VAL A 47 6.44 -4.67 -15.82
C VAL A 47 5.84 -3.63 -16.75
N SER A 48 5.94 -3.89 -18.06
CA SER A 48 5.33 -3.04 -19.09
C SER A 48 4.31 -3.87 -19.86
N SER A 49 3.14 -3.32 -20.05
CA SER A 49 2.06 -3.90 -20.85
C SER A 49 1.47 -2.86 -21.79
N LEU A 50 0.88 -3.32 -22.89
CA LEU A 50 0.18 -2.49 -23.86
C LEU A 50 -1.30 -2.84 -23.86
N ILE A 51 -2.13 -1.86 -23.60
CA ILE A 51 -3.59 -1.95 -23.69
C ILE A 51 -3.94 -1.88 -25.18
N ALA A 52 -4.57 -2.93 -25.69
CA ALA A 52 -4.91 -3.06 -27.12
C ALA A 52 -3.73 -2.79 -28.08
N GLY A 53 -2.49 -3.02 -27.65
CA GLY A 53 -1.30 -2.75 -28.45
C GLY A 53 -0.94 -1.26 -28.62
N LYS A 54 -1.63 -0.34 -27.93
CA LYS A 54 -1.51 1.11 -28.15
C LYS A 54 -1.09 1.88 -26.89
N ALA A 55 -1.82 1.75 -25.79
CA ALA A 55 -1.59 2.54 -24.58
C ALA A 55 -0.70 1.79 -23.59
N ALA A 56 0.37 2.42 -23.14
CA ALA A 56 1.31 1.81 -22.22
C ALA A 56 0.80 1.84 -20.77
N ASP A 57 1.03 0.74 -20.05
CA ASP A 57 0.85 0.62 -18.60
C ASP A 57 2.14 0.06 -18.00
N VAL A 58 2.86 0.89 -17.29
CA VAL A 58 4.18 0.56 -16.72
C VAL A 58 4.12 0.58 -15.21
N VAL A 59 4.54 -0.52 -14.61
CA VAL A 59 4.70 -0.66 -13.16
C VAL A 59 6.16 -0.87 -12.84
N SER A 60 6.73 0.03 -12.04
CA SER A 60 8.08 -0.08 -11.51
C SER A 60 8.01 -0.35 -10.02
N SER A 61 8.77 -1.31 -9.53
CA SER A 61 8.83 -1.69 -8.13
C SER A 61 10.25 -1.78 -7.62
N LEU A 62 10.44 -1.37 -6.38
CA LEU A 62 11.66 -1.53 -5.62
C LEU A 62 11.27 -1.99 -4.23
N ASN A 63 11.88 -3.04 -3.74
CA ASN A 63 11.73 -3.49 -2.37
C ASN A 63 13.06 -4.03 -1.84
N GLY A 64 13.20 -4.00 -0.54
CA GLY A 64 14.39 -4.52 0.10
C GLY A 64 14.23 -4.67 1.60
N SER A 65 15.21 -5.33 2.19
CA SER A 65 15.27 -5.53 3.62
C SER A 65 16.71 -5.60 4.11
N LEU A 66 16.89 -5.10 5.31
CA LEU A 66 18.12 -5.20 6.08
C LEU A 66 17.79 -5.80 7.44
N ILE A 67 18.55 -6.78 7.86
CA ILE A 67 18.37 -7.45 9.12
C ILE A 67 19.74 -7.58 9.83
N SER A 68 19.72 -7.46 11.15
CA SER A 68 20.92 -7.68 11.97
C SER A 68 21.34 -9.15 11.98
N ASP A 69 22.62 -9.43 12.19
CA ASP A 69 23.17 -10.79 12.19
C ASP A 69 22.52 -11.71 13.22
N ASN A 70 22.04 -11.16 14.32
CA ASN A 70 21.33 -11.90 15.37
C ASN A 70 19.80 -11.96 15.16
N TYR A 71 19.30 -11.47 14.03
CA TYR A 71 17.87 -11.47 13.65
C TYR A 71 16.93 -10.76 14.65
N THR A 72 17.45 -9.95 15.57
CA THR A 72 16.63 -9.26 16.57
C THR A 72 16.07 -7.93 16.11
N ARG A 73 16.59 -7.37 15.01
CA ARG A 73 16.12 -6.11 14.45
C ARG A 73 16.23 -6.12 12.93
N GLY A 74 15.34 -5.40 12.30
CA GLY A 74 15.38 -5.26 10.86
C GLY A 74 14.44 -4.18 10.36
N ILE A 75 14.67 -3.80 9.12
CA ILE A 75 13.84 -2.87 8.36
C ILE A 75 13.57 -3.48 6.99
N SER A 76 12.35 -3.37 6.52
CA SER A 76 12.00 -3.58 5.13
C SER A 76 11.38 -2.32 4.55
N PHE A 77 11.54 -2.12 3.26
CA PHE A 77 10.94 -1.01 2.54
C PHE A 77 10.42 -1.47 1.18
N HIS A 78 9.45 -0.74 0.67
CA HIS A 78 8.97 -0.92 -0.69
C HIS A 78 8.63 0.43 -1.32
N ALA A 79 8.77 0.49 -2.63
CA ALA A 79 8.27 1.55 -3.47
C ALA A 79 7.65 0.94 -4.72
N LEU A 80 6.50 1.45 -5.13
CA LEU A 80 5.82 1.05 -6.35
C LEU A 80 5.33 2.30 -7.06
N HIS A 81 5.72 2.44 -8.31
CA HIS A 81 5.22 3.49 -9.19
C HIS A 81 4.51 2.85 -10.38
N ARG A 82 3.29 3.31 -10.67
CA ARG A 82 2.54 2.91 -11.85
C ARG A 82 2.19 4.14 -12.68
N ALA A 83 2.51 4.08 -13.95
CA ALA A 83 2.11 5.06 -14.94
C ALA A 83 1.36 4.35 -16.06
N ARG A 84 0.09 4.66 -16.22
CA ARG A 84 -0.77 4.13 -17.28
C ARG A 84 -1.25 5.28 -18.14
N GLN A 85 -1.11 5.13 -19.46
CA GLN A 85 -1.71 6.02 -20.42
C GLN A 85 -3.23 5.80 -20.47
N SER A 86 -3.95 6.84 -20.83
CA SER A 86 -5.35 6.73 -21.17
C SER A 86 -5.54 5.96 -22.47
N TYR A 87 -6.70 5.34 -22.63
CA TYR A 87 -7.06 4.65 -23.85
C TYR A 87 -8.53 4.92 -24.19
N ASP A 88 -8.74 5.40 -25.39
CA ASP A 88 -10.02 5.55 -26.07
C ASP A 88 -10.16 4.33 -27.00
N ALA A 89 -11.15 3.49 -26.75
CA ALA A 89 -11.33 2.24 -27.47
C ALA A 89 -12.18 2.36 -28.73
N ASN A 90 -13.10 3.32 -28.74
CA ASN A 90 -14.09 3.50 -29.82
C ASN A 90 -13.78 4.67 -30.76
N GLY A 91 -12.84 5.56 -30.37
CA GLY A 91 -12.39 6.68 -31.19
C GLY A 91 -13.32 7.90 -31.14
N ASP A 92 -14.04 8.09 -30.04
CA ASP A 92 -14.94 9.22 -29.84
C ASP A 92 -14.32 10.38 -29.03
N ASP A 93 -12.99 10.34 -28.81
CA ASP A 93 -12.19 11.26 -28.01
C ASP A 93 -12.42 11.16 -26.50
N PHE A 94 -13.30 10.27 -26.01
CA PHE A 94 -13.48 9.98 -24.60
C PHE A 94 -12.77 8.70 -24.19
N THR A 95 -12.18 8.70 -23.01
CA THR A 95 -11.37 7.56 -22.55
C THR A 95 -12.19 6.55 -21.76
N GLU A 96 -12.25 5.29 -22.19
CA GLU A 96 -12.78 4.17 -21.41
C GLU A 96 -11.77 3.73 -20.35
N ILE A 97 -10.48 3.96 -20.60
CA ILE A 97 -9.45 3.69 -19.60
C ILE A 97 -8.77 5.00 -19.24
N THR A 98 -8.89 5.39 -18.00
CA THR A 98 -8.34 6.65 -17.48
C THR A 98 -6.81 6.63 -17.42
N ARG A 99 -6.18 7.77 -17.62
CA ARG A 99 -4.78 8.00 -17.28
C ARG A 99 -4.61 7.83 -15.76
N LEU A 100 -3.59 7.07 -15.34
CA LEU A 100 -3.31 6.80 -13.94
C LEU A 100 -1.84 7.04 -13.63
N ARG A 101 -1.58 7.76 -12.57
CA ARG A 101 -0.27 7.85 -11.92
C ARG A 101 -0.45 7.48 -10.45
N ASN A 102 0.28 6.48 -10.01
CA ASN A 102 0.26 6.05 -8.61
C ASN A 102 1.69 5.90 -8.11
N LEU A 103 1.95 6.42 -6.92
CA LEU A 103 3.17 6.18 -6.17
C LEU A 103 2.76 5.64 -4.80
N ASN A 104 3.29 4.48 -4.45
CA ASN A 104 3.13 3.90 -3.12
C ASN A 104 4.52 3.62 -2.55
N VAL A 105 4.76 4.07 -1.32
CA VAL A 105 5.99 3.79 -0.58
C VAL A 105 5.65 3.38 0.84
N GLY A 106 6.42 2.48 1.40
CA GLY A 106 6.26 2.07 2.78
C GLY A 106 7.53 1.49 3.37
N ALA A 107 7.55 1.48 4.68
CA ALA A 107 8.60 0.86 5.46
C ALA A 107 8.02 0.20 6.69
N LYS A 108 8.61 -0.94 7.06
CA LYS A 108 8.31 -1.69 8.27
C LYS A 108 9.61 -1.92 9.02
N LEU A 109 9.59 -1.67 10.30
CA LEU A 109 10.71 -1.97 11.20
C LEU A 109 10.24 -2.92 12.30
N PHE A 110 11.14 -3.76 12.75
CA PHE A 110 10.94 -4.54 13.97
C PHE A 110 12.22 -4.50 14.83
N ASN A 111 12.02 -4.58 16.14
CA ASN A 111 13.11 -4.65 17.10
C ASN A 111 12.68 -5.50 18.30
N ASP A 112 13.31 -6.65 18.45
CA ASP A 112 13.20 -7.51 19.60
C ASP A 112 14.28 -7.08 20.60
N PHE A 113 13.92 -6.19 21.54
CA PHE A 113 14.86 -5.69 22.57
C PHE A 113 15.39 -6.81 23.46
N THR A 114 14.50 -7.76 23.73
CA THR A 114 14.78 -9.02 24.44
C THR A 114 13.83 -10.08 23.90
N ASP A 115 14.01 -11.34 24.27
CA ASP A 115 13.11 -12.44 23.91
C ASP A 115 11.64 -12.16 24.30
N ARG A 116 11.43 -11.26 25.26
CA ARG A 116 10.12 -10.94 25.81
C ARG A 116 9.54 -9.58 25.39
N HIS A 117 10.36 -8.69 24.84
CA HIS A 117 9.98 -7.34 24.47
C HIS A 117 10.18 -7.12 22.97
N LYS A 118 9.10 -6.96 22.23
CA LYS A 118 9.11 -6.79 20.80
C LYS A 118 8.37 -5.54 20.39
N LEU A 119 8.94 -4.80 19.46
CA LEU A 119 8.35 -3.61 18.84
C LEU A 119 8.30 -3.80 17.33
N THR A 120 7.16 -3.52 16.73
CA THR A 120 6.99 -3.44 15.28
C THR A 120 6.37 -2.11 14.93
N GLY A 121 6.90 -1.45 13.92
CA GLY A 121 6.33 -0.21 13.36
C GLY A 121 6.21 -0.31 11.86
N GLU A 122 5.17 0.30 11.31
CA GLU A 122 4.93 0.35 9.86
C GLU A 122 4.41 1.72 9.47
N VAL A 123 4.91 2.24 8.36
CA VAL A 123 4.44 3.48 7.74
C VAL A 123 4.20 3.25 6.26
N ASN A 124 3.11 3.80 5.74
CA ASN A 124 2.75 3.72 4.33
C ASN A 124 2.27 5.07 3.83
N MET A 125 2.64 5.40 2.59
CA MET A 125 2.19 6.58 1.88
C MET A 125 1.73 6.16 0.48
N SER A 126 0.59 6.66 0.04
CA SER A 126 0.09 6.47 -1.32
C SER A 126 -0.36 7.80 -1.90
N ASN A 127 0.02 8.04 -3.15
CA ASN A 127 -0.45 9.18 -3.93
C ASN A 127 -0.94 8.66 -5.27
N GLU A 128 -2.23 8.87 -5.54
CA GLU A 128 -2.87 8.44 -6.78
C GLU A 128 -3.50 9.64 -7.47
N ASN A 129 -3.27 9.74 -8.77
CA ASN A 129 -3.90 10.72 -9.65
C ASN A 129 -4.51 9.98 -10.85
N ARG A 130 -5.82 10.11 -11.01
CA ARG A 130 -6.60 9.60 -12.12
C ARG A 130 -7.17 10.75 -12.93
N ARG A 131 -7.12 10.64 -14.25
CA ARG A 131 -7.71 11.60 -15.16
C ARG A 131 -8.37 10.86 -16.34
N GLY A 132 -9.67 11.03 -16.48
CA GLY A 132 -10.49 10.49 -17.56
C GLY A 132 -11.33 11.58 -18.23
N GLY A 133 -12.12 11.20 -19.22
CA GLY A 133 -12.89 12.06 -20.06
C GLY A 133 -12.16 12.42 -21.36
N ASN A 134 -12.33 13.66 -21.84
CA ASN A 134 -11.64 14.13 -23.03
C ASN A 134 -10.68 15.29 -22.73
N LYS A 135 -9.96 15.78 -23.75
CA LYS A 135 -9.01 16.90 -23.65
C LYS A 135 -8.07 16.75 -22.44
N LEU A 136 -7.46 15.56 -22.31
CA LEU A 136 -6.71 15.16 -21.10
C LEU A 136 -5.47 16.01 -20.81
N ASP A 137 -4.98 16.76 -21.79
CA ASP A 137 -3.81 17.65 -21.66
C ASP A 137 -4.21 19.10 -21.33
N GLU A 138 -5.51 19.39 -21.37
CA GLU A 138 -6.08 20.66 -20.97
C GLU A 138 -6.50 20.64 -19.50
N PRO A 139 -6.62 21.81 -18.84
CA PRO A 139 -7.25 21.93 -17.53
C PRO A 139 -8.66 21.33 -17.50
N GLU A 140 -9.06 20.76 -16.38
CA GLU A 140 -10.32 20.03 -16.22
C GLU A 140 -11.56 20.86 -16.62
N HIS A 141 -11.57 22.17 -16.33
CA HIS A 141 -12.67 23.09 -16.65
C HIS A 141 -12.78 23.44 -18.16
N LEU A 142 -11.80 23.06 -18.97
CA LEU A 142 -11.83 23.22 -20.44
C LEU A 142 -12.23 21.95 -21.17
N ALA A 143 -12.36 20.84 -20.47
CA ALA A 143 -12.86 19.59 -21.01
C ALA A 143 -14.39 19.60 -21.09
N ASP A 144 -14.95 18.89 -22.05
CA ASP A 144 -16.40 18.73 -22.15
C ASP A 144 -16.91 17.78 -21.05
N ILE A 145 -16.13 16.72 -20.77
CA ILE A 145 -16.30 15.82 -19.63
C ILE A 145 -14.93 15.56 -19.03
N ALA A 146 -14.81 15.81 -17.74
CA ALA A 146 -13.61 15.55 -16.96
C ALA A 146 -13.93 14.71 -15.72
N GLU A 147 -13.21 13.59 -15.56
CA GLU A 147 -13.13 12.87 -14.30
C GLU A 147 -11.70 13.02 -13.78
N SER A 148 -11.54 13.64 -12.63
CA SER A 148 -10.23 13.82 -12.00
C SER A 148 -10.32 13.43 -10.54
N ILE A 149 -9.54 12.44 -10.13
CA ILE A 149 -9.50 11.98 -8.74
C ILE A 149 -8.04 12.04 -8.29
N ARG A 150 -7.78 12.80 -7.23
CA ARG A 150 -6.49 12.88 -6.57
C ARG A 150 -6.64 12.37 -5.15
N THR A 151 -5.97 11.27 -4.84
CA THR A 151 -6.00 10.68 -3.50
C THR A 151 -4.61 10.65 -2.90
N GLN A 152 -4.49 11.18 -1.70
CA GLN A 152 -3.29 11.08 -0.88
C GLN A 152 -3.63 10.37 0.42
N MET A 153 -2.87 9.35 0.74
CA MET A 153 -3.02 8.56 1.96
C MET A 153 -1.69 8.45 2.67
N VAL A 154 -1.69 8.67 3.96
CA VAL A 154 -0.55 8.43 4.85
C VAL A 154 -1.08 7.69 6.06
N GLY A 155 -0.50 6.54 6.36
CA GLY A 155 -0.88 5.72 7.50
C GLY A 155 0.32 5.12 8.20
N GLY A 156 0.12 4.72 9.45
CA GLY A 156 1.14 4.04 10.21
C GLY A 156 0.56 3.24 11.36
N THR A 157 1.31 2.26 11.80
CA THR A 157 0.98 1.40 12.93
C THR A 157 2.20 1.23 13.83
N ALA A 158 1.95 1.06 15.11
CA ALA A 158 2.94 0.63 16.08
C ALA A 158 2.35 -0.47 16.94
N ASN A 159 3.10 -1.53 17.13
CA ASN A 159 2.71 -2.68 17.96
C ASN A 159 3.84 -3.03 18.91
N TYR A 160 3.53 -3.07 20.19
CA TYR A 160 4.45 -3.50 21.23
C TYR A 160 3.91 -4.74 21.91
N GLU A 161 4.75 -5.77 22.03
CA GLU A 161 4.43 -7.04 22.66
C GLU A 161 5.35 -7.28 23.86
N TYR A 162 4.76 -7.71 24.96
CA TYR A 162 5.46 -8.16 26.14
C TYR A 162 5.01 -9.55 26.53
N PHE A 163 5.94 -10.44 26.74
CA PHE A 163 5.71 -11.79 27.26
C PHE A 163 6.18 -11.88 28.71
N SER A 164 5.31 -12.44 29.57
CA SER A 164 5.66 -12.68 30.97
C SER A 164 6.86 -13.61 31.12
N PRO A 165 7.57 -13.61 32.26
CA PRO A 165 8.75 -14.47 32.46
C PRO A 165 8.51 -15.96 32.18
N ALA A 166 7.32 -16.45 32.48
CA ALA A 166 6.94 -17.85 32.24
C ALA A 166 6.30 -18.09 30.85
N TYR A 167 6.21 -17.06 30.01
CA TYR A 167 5.56 -17.09 28.67
C TYR A 167 4.09 -17.53 28.68
N ASN A 168 3.43 -17.54 29.82
CA ASN A 168 2.03 -17.92 29.98
C ASN A 168 1.06 -16.74 29.74
N HIS A 169 1.57 -15.50 29.67
CA HIS A 169 0.81 -14.31 29.36
C HIS A 169 1.52 -13.48 28.30
N LYS A 170 0.75 -12.98 27.33
CA LYS A 170 1.17 -12.02 26.32
C LYS A 170 0.34 -10.75 26.49
N PHE A 171 1.00 -9.61 26.59
CA PHE A 171 0.39 -8.29 26.57
C PHE A 171 0.75 -7.61 25.26
N THR A 172 -0.22 -7.01 24.62
CA THR A 172 -0.03 -6.29 23.36
C THR A 172 -0.61 -4.88 23.50
N ALA A 173 0.19 -3.88 23.19
CA ALA A 173 -0.25 -2.51 22.99
C ALA A 173 -0.14 -2.17 21.49
N TYR A 174 -1.24 -1.67 20.92
CA TYR A 174 -1.35 -1.38 19.52
C TYR A 174 -1.87 0.04 19.30
N ALA A 175 -1.25 0.77 18.37
CA ALA A 175 -1.71 2.07 17.92
C ALA A 175 -1.67 2.12 16.37
N SER A 176 -2.68 2.72 15.77
CA SER A 176 -2.73 2.97 14.34
C SER A 176 -3.36 4.31 14.04
N GLY A 177 -2.95 4.90 12.92
CA GLY A 177 -3.55 6.12 12.41
C GLY A 177 -3.41 6.20 10.90
N GLU A 178 -4.43 6.76 10.26
CA GLU A 178 -4.46 7.01 8.84
C GLU A 178 -5.07 8.38 8.57
N ARG A 179 -4.52 9.06 7.58
CA ARG A 179 -5.10 10.27 7.02
C ARG A 179 -5.22 10.10 5.52
N THR A 180 -6.45 10.23 5.03
CA THR A 180 -6.76 10.25 3.60
C THR A 180 -7.28 11.63 3.20
N ARG A 181 -6.78 12.16 2.10
CA ARG A 181 -7.30 13.33 1.41
C ARG A 181 -7.66 12.93 -0.01
N ALA A 182 -8.90 13.18 -0.40
CA ALA A 182 -9.38 12.99 -1.75
C ALA A 182 -9.93 14.32 -2.28
N ASP A 183 -9.47 14.71 -3.44
CA ASP A 183 -9.96 15.88 -4.19
C ASP A 183 -10.52 15.33 -5.53
N ASN A 184 -11.77 15.71 -5.87
CA ASN A 184 -12.50 15.32 -7.08
C ASN A 184 -12.73 16.53 -7.97
#